data_b2c99b76cee1857e9dc86317fe4fa651
#
_entry.id   b2c99b76cee1857e9dc86317fe4fa651
#
_cell.length_a   1.000
_cell.length_b   1.000
_cell.length_c   1.000
_cell.angle_alpha   90.00
_cell.angle_beta   90.00
_cell.angle_gamma   90.00
#
_symmetry.space_group_name_H-M   'P 1'
#
loop_
_entity.id
_entity.type
_entity.pdbx_description
1 polymer ?
#
loop_
_entity_poly.entity_id
_entity_poly.type
_entity_poly.pdbx_seq_one_letter_code
_entity_poly.pdbx_strand_id
1 'polypeptide(L)'
;YARAIDFTKFREVADACGAVLMADIAHIAGLVATGLHQSPIGIADVVTTTTHKTLRGPRGGMIMSMQDAADKWKFNKAVFPGIQGGPLEHVIAGKAVCFKEALQPDFKVYQQQILDNAQALCKGLQNRGIKIVSNGTDNHLMLIDLTNFDLTGKEVEKWMDDAHITANKNTIPNEQRSPFVTSGIRLGTPAVTTRGMKEDDMDQIAEAISLVIKEKEAGIDKAKAIVAGLTAKYPLN
;
A
#
# COMPACT_ATOMS: atom_id res chain seq x y z
N TYR A 1 0.92 -7.77 -0.23
CA TYR A 1 0.39 -8.67 0.79
C TYR A 1 -0.06 -7.87 2.02
N ALA A 2 -1.23 -8.20 2.57
CA ALA A 2 -1.87 -7.40 3.62
C ALA A 2 -1.40 -7.76 5.05
N ARG A 3 -0.59 -8.81 5.21
CA ARG A 3 -0.09 -9.23 6.52
C ARG A 3 1.35 -8.80 6.73
N ALA A 4 1.74 -8.68 7.99
CA ALA A 4 3.12 -8.42 8.37
C ALA A 4 4.07 -9.52 7.85
N ILE A 5 5.26 -9.10 7.43
CA ILE A 5 6.31 -9.99 6.94
C ILE A 5 7.37 -10.12 8.04
N ASP A 6 7.69 -11.34 8.41
CA ASP A 6 8.78 -11.65 9.32
C ASP A 6 10.08 -11.86 8.51
N PHE A 7 10.88 -10.81 8.40
CA PHE A 7 12.12 -10.85 7.63
C PHE A 7 13.18 -11.78 8.25
N THR A 8 13.11 -12.05 9.55
CA THR A 8 14.03 -12.97 10.23
C THR A 8 13.85 -14.40 9.71
N LYS A 9 12.61 -14.84 9.54
CA LYS A 9 12.32 -16.16 8.95
C LYS A 9 12.78 -16.26 7.49
N PHE A 10 12.66 -15.20 6.72
CA PHE A 10 13.20 -15.15 5.36
C PHE A 10 14.73 -15.23 5.35
N ARG A 11 15.40 -14.62 6.35
CA ARG A 11 16.84 -14.72 6.50
C ARG A 11 17.27 -16.17 6.79
N GLU A 12 16.59 -16.83 7.70
CA GLU A 12 16.87 -18.25 8.02
C GLU A 12 16.76 -19.15 6.77
N VAL A 13 15.71 -18.94 5.94
CA VAL A 13 15.53 -19.68 4.69
C VAL A 13 16.64 -19.35 3.68
N ALA A 14 16.99 -18.09 3.52
CA ALA A 14 18.05 -17.68 2.59
C ALA A 14 19.41 -18.25 3.00
N ASP A 15 19.73 -18.25 4.30
CA ASP A 15 20.96 -18.84 4.83
C ASP A 15 21.01 -20.35 4.60
N ALA A 16 19.90 -21.04 4.81
CA ALA A 16 19.82 -22.48 4.61
C ALA A 16 20.08 -22.94 3.18
N CYS A 17 19.80 -22.08 2.18
CA CYS A 17 20.05 -22.38 0.77
C CYS A 17 21.20 -21.55 0.14
N GLY A 18 21.90 -20.74 0.92
CA GLY A 18 23.00 -19.88 0.44
C GLY A 18 22.54 -18.77 -0.50
N ALA A 19 21.29 -18.33 -0.41
CA ALA A 19 20.72 -17.28 -1.25
C ALA A 19 20.98 -15.88 -0.69
N VAL A 20 21.06 -14.89 -1.60
CA VAL A 20 21.01 -13.47 -1.24
C VAL A 20 19.58 -13.10 -0.91
N LEU A 21 19.36 -12.42 0.21
CA LEU A 21 18.04 -11.90 0.60
C LEU A 21 17.91 -10.45 0.19
N MET A 22 16.99 -10.16 -0.73
CA MET A 22 16.57 -8.81 -1.06
C MET A 22 15.15 -8.57 -0.56
N ALA A 23 14.96 -7.49 0.19
CA ALA A 23 13.64 -7.07 0.69
C ALA A 23 13.20 -5.78 0.00
N ASP A 24 12.09 -5.82 -0.74
CA ASP A 24 11.44 -4.63 -1.28
C ASP A 24 10.33 -4.17 -0.32
N ILE A 25 10.54 -3.02 0.30
CA ILE A 25 9.60 -2.43 1.28
C ILE A 25 8.82 -1.25 0.71
N ALA A 26 8.76 -1.10 -0.60
CA ALA A 26 8.18 0.05 -1.27
C ALA A 26 6.79 0.45 -0.72
N HIS A 27 5.93 -0.51 -0.44
CA HIS A 27 4.60 -0.25 0.09
C HIS A 27 4.58 0.10 1.58
N ILE A 28 5.48 -0.46 2.37
CA ILE A 28 5.49 -0.39 3.84
C ILE A 28 6.60 0.50 4.41
N ALA A 29 7.35 1.20 3.56
CA ALA A 29 8.53 1.97 4.00
C ALA A 29 8.22 3.01 5.08
N GLY A 30 7.05 3.66 5.04
CA GLY A 30 6.62 4.57 6.10
C GLY A 30 6.37 3.87 7.43
N LEU A 31 5.77 2.68 7.40
CA LEU A 31 5.55 1.85 8.59
C LEU A 31 6.86 1.34 9.17
N VAL A 32 7.80 0.93 8.31
CA VAL A 32 9.14 0.49 8.71
C VAL A 32 9.92 1.64 9.33
N ALA A 33 9.91 2.82 8.72
CA ALA A 33 10.63 4.01 9.21
C ALA A 33 10.15 4.46 10.60
N THR A 34 8.90 4.20 10.94
CA THR A 34 8.30 4.57 12.23
C THR A 34 8.28 3.44 13.27
N GLY A 35 8.82 2.26 12.92
CA GLY A 35 8.84 1.08 13.78
C GLY A 35 7.49 0.38 13.95
N LEU A 36 6.51 0.68 13.08
CA LEU A 36 5.18 0.04 13.07
C LEU A 36 5.14 -1.26 12.23
N HIS A 37 6.23 -1.57 11.55
CA HIS A 37 6.48 -2.84 10.88
C HIS A 37 7.95 -3.22 11.11
N GLN A 38 8.25 -4.52 11.15
CA GLN A 38 9.63 -5.00 11.25
C GLN A 38 10.50 -4.38 10.14
N SER A 39 11.69 -3.91 10.51
CA SER A 39 12.67 -3.42 9.54
C SER A 39 13.51 -4.58 9.00
N PRO A 40 13.70 -4.69 7.67
CA PRO A 40 14.67 -5.62 7.11
C PRO A 40 16.12 -5.11 7.14
N ILE A 41 16.36 -3.85 7.56
CA ILE A 41 17.71 -3.29 7.66
C ILE A 41 18.51 -4.08 8.70
N GLY A 42 19.67 -4.55 8.28
CA GLY A 42 20.52 -5.44 9.11
C GLY A 42 20.10 -6.92 9.09
N ILE A 43 18.99 -7.27 8.43
CA ILE A 43 18.54 -8.66 8.23
C ILE A 43 18.73 -9.06 6.76
N ALA A 44 18.23 -8.26 5.83
CA ALA A 44 18.39 -8.50 4.41
C ALA A 44 19.73 -7.95 3.91
N ASP A 45 20.33 -8.62 2.92
CA ASP A 45 21.57 -8.16 2.28
C ASP A 45 21.34 -6.86 1.50
N VAL A 46 20.18 -6.70 0.90
CA VAL A 46 19.77 -5.51 0.15
C VAL A 46 18.33 -5.18 0.46
N VAL A 47 18.06 -3.90 0.66
CA VAL A 47 16.69 -3.38 0.83
C VAL A 47 16.42 -2.35 -0.25
N THR A 48 15.30 -2.49 -0.95
CA THR A 48 14.83 -1.51 -1.92
C THR A 48 13.52 -0.90 -1.49
N THR A 49 13.28 0.34 -1.90
CA THR A 49 12.01 1.00 -1.66
C THR A 49 11.72 2.07 -2.70
N THR A 50 10.45 2.45 -2.81
CA THR A 50 10.04 3.71 -3.42
C THR A 50 9.88 4.78 -2.34
N THR A 51 9.93 6.05 -2.73
CA THR A 51 9.75 7.18 -1.81
C THR A 51 8.34 7.78 -1.84
N HIS A 52 7.50 7.39 -2.79
CA HIS A 52 6.20 8.03 -3.10
C HIS A 52 4.94 7.24 -2.65
N LYS A 53 5.09 6.25 -1.78
CA LYS A 53 3.95 5.50 -1.22
C LYS A 53 3.74 5.89 0.25
N THR A 54 3.85 4.97 1.20
CA THR A 54 3.66 5.28 2.62
C THR A 54 4.67 6.28 3.19
N LEU A 55 5.84 6.44 2.57
CA LEU A 55 6.77 7.53 2.90
C LEU A 55 6.27 8.93 2.52
N ARG A 56 5.29 9.02 1.61
CA ARG A 56 4.65 10.28 1.20
C ARG A 56 5.63 11.29 0.58
N GLY A 57 6.67 10.81 -0.10
CA GLY A 57 7.68 11.63 -0.75
C GLY A 57 7.50 11.75 -2.27
N PRO A 58 8.48 12.32 -2.96
CA PRO A 58 8.48 12.43 -4.41
C PRO A 58 8.62 11.05 -5.07
N ARG A 59 8.20 10.94 -6.33
CA ARG A 59 8.39 9.72 -7.11
C ARG A 59 9.86 9.42 -7.32
N GLY A 60 10.29 8.27 -6.83
CA GLY A 60 11.67 7.82 -6.93
C GLY A 60 11.89 6.50 -6.18
N GLY A 61 13.10 6.00 -6.24
CA GLY A 61 13.54 4.80 -5.55
C GLY A 61 14.74 5.05 -4.65
N MET A 62 15.03 4.06 -3.80
CA MET A 62 16.19 4.04 -2.93
C MET A 62 16.67 2.60 -2.76
N ILE A 63 17.98 2.40 -2.75
CA ILE A 63 18.64 1.12 -2.44
C ILE A 63 19.43 1.33 -1.15
N MET A 64 19.30 0.41 -0.24
CA MET A 64 20.00 0.41 1.05
C MET A 64 20.71 -0.93 1.25
N SER A 65 21.92 -0.90 1.73
CA SER A 65 22.71 -2.10 2.10
C SER A 65 23.79 -1.73 3.09
N MET A 66 24.40 -2.73 3.70
CA MET A 66 25.68 -2.54 4.38
C MET A 66 26.80 -2.24 3.37
N GLN A 67 27.88 -1.59 3.80
CA GLN A 67 28.94 -1.11 2.91
C GLN A 67 29.66 -2.25 2.15
N ASP A 68 29.91 -3.36 2.82
CA ASP A 68 30.51 -4.55 2.23
C ASP A 68 29.67 -5.14 1.09
N ALA A 69 28.36 -5.17 1.26
CA ALA A 69 27.42 -5.60 0.21
C ALA A 69 27.42 -4.60 -0.96
N ALA A 70 27.42 -3.30 -0.67
CA ALA A 70 27.48 -2.26 -1.69
C ALA A 70 28.76 -2.36 -2.55
N ASP A 71 29.88 -2.63 -1.92
CA ASP A 71 31.20 -2.79 -2.59
C ASP A 71 31.26 -4.10 -3.41
N LYS A 72 30.80 -5.20 -2.83
CA LYS A 72 30.76 -6.52 -3.47
C LYS A 72 29.93 -6.50 -4.77
N TRP A 73 28.73 -5.90 -4.74
CA TRP A 73 27.82 -5.87 -5.88
C TRP A 73 27.90 -4.57 -6.69
N LYS A 74 28.74 -3.62 -6.29
CA LYS A 74 29.02 -2.36 -7.02
C LYS A 74 27.75 -1.57 -7.38
N PHE A 75 26.83 -1.40 -6.42
CA PHE A 75 25.55 -0.76 -6.67
C PHE A 75 25.67 0.62 -7.32
N ASN A 76 26.60 1.46 -6.85
CA ASN A 76 26.80 2.79 -7.43
C ASN A 76 27.14 2.71 -8.92
N LYS A 77 28.01 1.76 -9.32
CA LYS A 77 28.38 1.57 -10.73
C LYS A 77 27.21 0.98 -11.53
N ALA A 78 26.42 0.11 -10.94
CA ALA A 78 25.23 -0.46 -11.58
C ALA A 78 24.18 0.62 -11.84
N VAL A 79 23.98 1.54 -10.91
CA VAL A 79 23.06 2.68 -11.06
C VAL A 79 23.62 3.68 -12.08
N PHE A 80 24.84 4.18 -11.86
CA PHE A 80 25.47 5.14 -12.77
C PHE A 80 26.93 4.73 -13.06
N PRO A 81 27.33 4.60 -14.32
CA PRO A 81 26.56 4.84 -15.55
C PRO A 81 25.79 3.61 -16.07
N GLY A 82 25.59 2.57 -15.24
CA GLY A 82 25.05 1.29 -15.70
C GLY A 82 23.66 1.38 -16.32
N ILE A 83 22.68 1.91 -15.59
CA ILE A 83 21.28 1.99 -16.02
C ILE A 83 20.73 3.43 -16.04
N GLN A 84 21.33 4.37 -15.33
CA GLN A 84 20.90 5.76 -15.23
C GLN A 84 21.97 6.73 -15.73
N GLY A 85 21.56 7.96 -16.04
CA GLY A 85 22.41 9.07 -16.40
C GLY A 85 22.37 10.18 -15.35
N GLY A 86 22.34 11.44 -15.78
CA GLY A 86 22.27 12.60 -14.90
C GLY A 86 21.06 12.53 -13.96
N PRO A 87 21.24 12.79 -12.65
CA PRO A 87 20.18 12.69 -11.65
C PRO A 87 19.20 13.85 -11.75
N LEU A 88 17.96 13.59 -11.31
CA LEU A 88 16.92 14.63 -11.13
C LEU A 88 17.11 15.29 -9.76
N GLU A 89 17.92 16.32 -9.67
CA GLU A 89 18.32 16.94 -8.40
C GLU A 89 17.13 17.52 -7.62
N HIS A 90 16.10 18.05 -8.30
CA HIS A 90 14.87 18.50 -7.65
C HIS A 90 14.11 17.35 -6.96
N VAL A 91 14.15 16.13 -7.52
CA VAL A 91 13.61 14.92 -6.87
C VAL A 91 14.45 14.55 -5.64
N ILE A 92 15.78 14.66 -5.75
CA ILE A 92 16.69 14.38 -4.62
C ILE A 92 16.43 15.37 -3.48
N ALA A 93 16.28 16.67 -3.79
CA ALA A 93 15.90 17.69 -2.82
C ALA A 93 14.53 17.37 -2.16
N GLY A 94 13.55 16.97 -2.97
CA GLY A 94 12.26 16.50 -2.44
C GLY A 94 12.36 15.28 -1.53
N LYS A 95 13.26 14.33 -1.83
CA LYS A 95 13.54 13.19 -0.93
C LYS A 95 14.12 13.66 0.41
N ALA A 96 15.03 14.63 0.41
CA ALA A 96 15.60 15.18 1.63
C ALA A 96 14.53 15.81 2.54
N VAL A 97 13.58 16.54 1.97
CA VAL A 97 12.42 17.09 2.70
C VAL A 97 11.57 15.96 3.25
N CYS A 98 11.20 14.98 2.42
CA CYS A 98 10.43 13.81 2.82
C CYS A 98 11.06 13.07 4.01
N PHE A 99 12.36 12.82 3.97
CA PHE A 99 13.06 12.13 5.04
C PHE A 99 13.12 12.97 6.32
N LYS A 100 13.29 14.29 6.21
CA LYS A 100 13.23 15.20 7.35
C LYS A 100 11.84 15.18 8.00
N GLU A 101 10.77 15.16 7.22
CA GLU A 101 9.40 15.01 7.74
C GLU A 101 9.19 13.65 8.39
N ALA A 102 9.69 12.57 7.77
CA ALA A 102 9.58 11.21 8.31
C ALA A 102 10.30 11.00 9.66
N LEU A 103 11.27 11.85 10.00
CA LEU A 103 11.94 11.86 11.30
C LEU A 103 11.15 12.59 12.38
N GLN A 104 10.08 13.32 12.04
CA GLN A 104 9.29 14.04 13.04
C GLN A 104 8.31 13.11 13.76
N PRO A 105 7.98 13.37 15.04
CA PRO A 105 7.01 12.59 15.82
C PRO A 105 5.63 12.49 15.13
N ASP A 106 5.19 13.56 14.49
CA ASP A 106 3.89 13.63 13.81
C ASP A 106 3.78 12.62 12.66
N PHE A 107 4.91 12.28 12.03
CA PHE A 107 4.90 11.27 10.98
C PHE A 107 4.56 9.87 11.54
N LYS A 108 5.00 9.54 12.74
CA LYS A 108 4.60 8.30 13.42
C LYS A 108 3.10 8.29 13.76
N VAL A 109 2.56 9.42 14.21
CA VAL A 109 1.11 9.57 14.45
C VAL A 109 0.33 9.36 13.16
N TYR A 110 0.78 9.95 12.05
CA TYR A 110 0.19 9.74 10.73
C TYR A 110 0.23 8.26 10.29
N GLN A 111 1.35 7.58 10.45
CA GLN A 111 1.47 6.16 10.09
C GLN A 111 0.58 5.27 10.97
N GLN A 112 0.46 5.58 12.26
CA GLN A 112 -0.47 4.87 13.15
C GLN A 112 -1.92 5.07 12.69
N GLN A 113 -2.31 6.29 12.36
CA GLN A 113 -3.66 6.57 11.84
C GLN A 113 -3.95 5.82 10.54
N ILE A 114 -2.95 5.58 9.69
CA ILE A 114 -3.12 4.73 8.51
C ILE A 114 -3.52 3.30 8.89
N LEU A 115 -2.88 2.73 9.91
CA LEU A 115 -3.18 1.39 10.40
C LEU A 115 -4.56 1.33 11.05
N ASP A 116 -4.90 2.31 11.89
CA ASP A 116 -6.19 2.38 12.58
C ASP A 116 -7.33 2.49 11.55
N ASN A 117 -7.17 3.35 10.55
CA ASN A 117 -8.09 3.47 9.43
C ASN A 117 -8.20 2.16 8.62
N ALA A 118 -7.08 1.45 8.39
CA ALA A 118 -7.11 0.18 7.67
C ALA A 118 -7.88 -0.89 8.44
N GLN A 119 -7.71 -0.97 9.77
CA GLN A 119 -8.48 -1.87 10.62
C GLN A 119 -9.97 -1.52 10.61
N ALA A 120 -10.32 -0.23 10.75
CA ALA A 120 -11.70 0.23 10.73
C ALA A 120 -12.39 -0.07 9.39
N LEU A 121 -11.73 0.23 8.27
CA LEU A 121 -12.23 -0.07 6.93
C LEU A 121 -12.42 -1.58 6.72
N CYS A 122 -11.43 -2.37 7.12
CA CYS A 122 -11.48 -3.84 7.01
C CYS A 122 -12.68 -4.40 7.78
N LYS A 123 -12.87 -3.99 9.03
CA LYS A 123 -14.00 -4.39 9.85
C LYS A 123 -15.34 -3.92 9.27
N GLY A 124 -15.42 -2.68 8.79
CA GLY A 124 -16.61 -2.13 8.15
C GLY A 124 -17.05 -2.93 6.92
N LEU A 125 -16.09 -3.37 6.09
CA LEU A 125 -16.33 -4.23 4.93
C LEU A 125 -16.77 -5.64 5.35
N GLN A 126 -16.11 -6.24 6.35
CA GLN A 126 -16.48 -7.57 6.88
C GLN A 126 -17.89 -7.58 7.48
N ASN A 127 -18.25 -6.55 8.24
CA ASN A 127 -19.60 -6.40 8.80
C ASN A 127 -20.69 -6.35 7.71
N ARG A 128 -20.31 -5.93 6.50
CA ARG A 128 -21.17 -5.89 5.31
C ARG A 128 -21.07 -7.19 4.47
N GLY A 129 -20.44 -8.23 4.99
CA GLY A 129 -20.34 -9.54 4.32
C GLY A 129 -19.35 -9.57 3.15
N ILE A 130 -18.43 -8.60 3.08
CA ILE A 130 -17.38 -8.57 2.06
C ILE A 130 -16.18 -9.39 2.58
N LYS A 131 -15.76 -10.36 1.79
CA LYS A 131 -14.67 -11.25 2.14
C LYS A 131 -13.33 -10.58 1.94
N ILE A 132 -12.52 -10.51 3.00
CA ILE A 132 -11.15 -9.99 2.97
C ILE A 132 -10.17 -11.17 2.92
N VAL A 133 -9.24 -11.13 1.97
CA VAL A 133 -8.16 -12.12 1.85
C VAL A 133 -7.36 -12.14 3.15
N SER A 134 -6.98 -13.32 3.61
CA SER A 134 -6.33 -13.57 4.92
C SER A 134 -7.14 -13.11 6.15
N ASN A 135 -8.44 -12.83 5.97
CA ASN A 135 -9.36 -12.40 7.02
C ASN A 135 -8.91 -11.15 7.78
N GLY A 136 -8.23 -10.23 7.08
CA GLY A 136 -7.80 -8.96 7.71
C GLY A 136 -6.59 -8.33 7.06
N THR A 137 -6.02 -7.36 7.76
CA THR A 137 -4.79 -6.66 7.38
C THR A 137 -3.96 -6.35 8.62
N ASP A 138 -2.63 -6.29 8.47
CA ASP A 138 -1.69 -5.82 9.50
C ASP A 138 -0.97 -4.54 9.04
N ASN A 139 -1.32 -4.01 7.86
CA ASN A 139 -0.69 -2.83 7.30
C ASN A 139 -1.71 -1.85 6.68
N HIS A 140 -1.28 -1.05 5.72
CA HIS A 140 -2.06 0.04 5.12
C HIS A 140 -3.02 -0.38 4.01
N LEU A 141 -3.00 -1.64 3.58
CA LEU A 141 -3.81 -2.13 2.47
C LEU A 141 -4.55 -3.43 2.82
N MET A 142 -5.58 -3.74 2.04
CA MET A 142 -6.31 -4.99 2.12
C MET A 142 -6.71 -5.47 0.73
N LEU A 143 -6.93 -6.77 0.60
CA LEU A 143 -7.41 -7.41 -0.61
C LEU A 143 -8.83 -7.93 -0.38
N ILE A 144 -9.74 -7.54 -1.25
CA ILE A 144 -11.11 -8.05 -1.28
C ILE A 144 -11.17 -9.26 -2.23
N ASP A 145 -11.81 -10.33 -1.79
CA ASP A 145 -12.16 -11.49 -2.60
C ASP A 145 -13.61 -11.33 -3.09
N LEU A 146 -13.78 -11.22 -4.41
CA LEU A 146 -15.07 -10.98 -5.07
C LEU A 146 -15.78 -12.26 -5.52
N THR A 147 -15.19 -13.43 -5.28
CA THR A 147 -15.72 -14.72 -5.78
C THR A 147 -17.12 -15.02 -5.26
N ASN A 148 -17.43 -14.60 -4.02
CA ASN A 148 -18.76 -14.81 -3.43
C ASN A 148 -19.88 -14.00 -4.10
N PHE A 149 -19.53 -12.98 -4.90
CA PHE A 149 -20.47 -12.11 -5.62
C PHE A 149 -20.54 -12.46 -7.11
N ASP A 150 -19.76 -13.44 -7.56
CA ASP A 150 -19.57 -13.78 -8.98
C ASP A 150 -19.19 -12.56 -9.83
N LEU A 151 -18.29 -11.71 -9.28
CA LEU A 151 -17.77 -10.50 -9.91
C LEU A 151 -16.30 -10.66 -10.27
N THR A 152 -15.88 -9.89 -11.27
CA THR A 152 -14.48 -9.76 -11.62
C THR A 152 -13.87 -8.49 -11.04
N GLY A 153 -12.56 -8.53 -10.77
CA GLY A 153 -11.81 -7.34 -10.38
C GLY A 153 -11.93 -6.22 -11.41
N LYS A 154 -11.96 -6.56 -12.70
CA LYS A 154 -12.09 -5.60 -13.82
C LYS A 154 -13.43 -4.85 -13.80
N GLU A 155 -14.54 -5.55 -13.56
CA GLU A 155 -15.86 -4.90 -13.46
C GLU A 155 -15.92 -3.96 -12.26
N VAL A 156 -15.52 -4.46 -11.08
CA VAL A 156 -15.57 -3.67 -9.84
C VAL A 156 -14.60 -2.49 -9.89
N GLU A 157 -13.39 -2.63 -10.44
CA GLU A 157 -12.46 -1.52 -10.66
C GLU A 157 -13.11 -0.39 -11.48
N LYS A 158 -13.82 -0.75 -12.57
CA LYS A 158 -14.53 0.22 -13.40
C LYS A 158 -15.65 0.92 -12.64
N TRP A 159 -16.52 0.18 -11.95
CA TRP A 159 -17.62 0.78 -11.18
C TRP A 159 -17.14 1.62 -10.00
N MET A 160 -16.03 1.25 -9.36
CA MET A 160 -15.39 2.08 -8.35
C MET A 160 -14.90 3.41 -8.93
N ASP A 161 -14.26 3.36 -10.11
CA ASP A 161 -13.79 4.57 -10.80
C ASP A 161 -14.98 5.46 -11.18
N ASP A 162 -16.04 4.86 -11.73
CA ASP A 162 -17.30 5.54 -12.02
C ASP A 162 -17.94 6.16 -10.75
N ALA A 163 -17.72 5.56 -9.57
CA ALA A 163 -18.14 6.08 -8.26
C ALA A 163 -17.14 7.06 -7.62
N HIS A 164 -16.08 7.44 -8.31
CA HIS A 164 -14.98 8.29 -7.83
C HIS A 164 -14.20 7.68 -6.65
N ILE A 165 -14.13 6.35 -6.60
CA ILE A 165 -13.34 5.57 -5.64
C ILE A 165 -12.16 4.95 -6.39
N THR A 166 -10.94 5.40 -6.12
CA THR A 166 -9.75 4.81 -6.73
C THR A 166 -9.45 3.46 -6.08
N ALA A 167 -9.53 2.41 -6.87
CA ALA A 167 -9.16 1.05 -6.51
C ALA A 167 -8.42 0.40 -7.68
N ASN A 168 -7.79 -0.74 -7.47
CA ASN A 168 -7.24 -1.51 -8.57
C ASN A 168 -7.62 -2.98 -8.44
N LYS A 169 -7.90 -3.60 -9.60
CA LYS A 169 -8.05 -5.05 -9.67
C LYS A 169 -6.76 -5.74 -9.21
N ASN A 170 -6.91 -6.86 -8.56
CA ASN A 170 -5.81 -7.64 -8.00
C ASN A 170 -6.12 -9.12 -8.01
N THR A 171 -5.11 -9.95 -8.26
CA THR A 171 -5.24 -11.39 -8.09
C THR A 171 -5.45 -11.76 -6.62
N ILE A 172 -6.16 -12.85 -6.39
CA ILE A 172 -6.33 -13.45 -5.06
C ILE A 172 -5.56 -14.77 -4.99
N PRO A 173 -5.32 -15.35 -3.79
CA PRO A 173 -4.77 -16.67 -3.69
C PRO A 173 -5.59 -17.70 -4.47
N ASN A 174 -4.91 -18.58 -5.19
CA ASN A 174 -5.51 -19.58 -6.09
C ASN A 174 -6.34 -18.98 -7.23
N GLU A 175 -5.96 -17.83 -7.74
CA GLU A 175 -6.63 -17.13 -8.83
C GLU A 175 -6.86 -18.03 -10.06
N GLN A 176 -8.10 -18.09 -10.53
CA GLN A 176 -8.51 -18.89 -11.69
C GLN A 176 -8.68 -18.07 -12.97
N ARG A 177 -8.73 -16.73 -12.81
CA ARG A 177 -8.91 -15.79 -13.94
C ARG A 177 -7.57 -15.23 -14.39
N SER A 178 -7.53 -14.72 -15.61
CA SER A 178 -6.32 -14.08 -16.11
C SER A 178 -5.93 -12.83 -15.31
N PRO A 179 -4.65 -12.42 -15.28
CA PRO A 179 -4.21 -11.20 -14.61
C PRO A 179 -4.87 -9.91 -15.12
N PHE A 180 -5.46 -9.93 -16.31
CA PHE A 180 -6.18 -8.79 -16.89
C PHE A 180 -7.63 -8.68 -16.41
N VAL A 181 -8.16 -9.73 -15.79
CA VAL A 181 -9.55 -9.81 -15.30
C VAL A 181 -9.57 -9.84 -13.78
N THR A 182 -8.88 -10.78 -13.15
CA THR A 182 -8.75 -11.03 -11.71
C THR A 182 -10.05 -11.32 -10.98
N SER A 183 -9.96 -11.76 -9.74
CA SER A 183 -11.11 -12.03 -8.86
C SER A 183 -11.11 -11.16 -7.61
N GLY A 184 -10.26 -10.16 -7.53
CA GLY A 184 -10.13 -9.29 -6.36
C GLY A 184 -9.90 -7.82 -6.67
N ILE A 185 -10.03 -7.04 -5.61
CA ILE A 185 -9.75 -5.59 -5.57
C ILE A 185 -8.80 -5.30 -4.41
N ARG A 186 -7.84 -4.41 -4.64
CA ARG A 186 -6.96 -3.90 -3.60
C ARG A 186 -7.38 -2.49 -3.19
N LEU A 187 -7.48 -2.28 -1.88
CA LEU A 187 -7.78 -1.00 -1.25
C LEU A 187 -6.66 -0.61 -0.28
N GLY A 188 -6.56 0.67 0.04
CA GLY A 188 -5.61 1.17 1.02
C GLY A 188 -6.02 2.52 1.60
N THR A 189 -5.46 2.87 2.75
CA THR A 189 -5.87 4.03 3.55
C THR A 189 -4.92 5.23 3.57
N PRO A 190 -3.67 5.20 3.05
CA PRO A 190 -2.76 6.33 3.15
C PRO A 190 -3.30 7.65 2.58
N ALA A 191 -3.95 7.61 1.41
CA ALA A 191 -4.45 8.81 0.73
C ALA A 191 -5.58 9.49 1.52
N VAL A 192 -6.56 8.70 2.01
CA VAL A 192 -7.67 9.23 2.81
C VAL A 192 -7.20 9.71 4.19
N THR A 193 -6.21 9.04 4.78
CA THR A 193 -5.57 9.49 6.03
C THR A 193 -4.84 10.83 5.83
N THR A 194 -4.14 11.01 4.71
CA THR A 194 -3.48 12.28 4.36
C THR A 194 -4.49 13.42 4.24
N ARG A 195 -5.71 13.13 3.77
CA ARG A 195 -6.81 14.12 3.73
C ARG A 195 -7.38 14.46 5.11
N GLY A 196 -7.05 13.71 6.15
CA GLY A 196 -7.52 13.93 7.52
C GLY A 196 -8.68 13.03 7.95
N MET A 197 -9.09 12.07 7.14
CA MET A 197 -10.12 11.10 7.47
C MET A 197 -9.67 10.15 8.58
N LYS A 198 -10.59 9.76 9.44
CA LYS A 198 -10.38 8.88 10.59
C LYS A 198 -11.33 7.69 10.57
N GLU A 199 -11.31 6.89 11.64
CA GLU A 199 -12.01 5.61 11.74
C GLU A 199 -13.52 5.74 11.50
N ASP A 200 -14.16 6.81 11.98
CA ASP A 200 -15.61 7.05 11.77
C ASP A 200 -15.95 7.27 10.28
N ASP A 201 -15.02 7.88 9.52
CA ASP A 201 -15.18 8.08 8.08
C ASP A 201 -14.99 6.77 7.31
N MET A 202 -14.25 5.81 7.87
CA MET A 202 -14.01 4.50 7.24
C MET A 202 -15.28 3.66 7.12
N ASP A 203 -16.25 3.83 8.02
CA ASP A 203 -17.54 3.14 7.89
C ASP A 203 -18.34 3.66 6.69
N GLN A 204 -18.32 4.97 6.44
CA GLN A 204 -18.93 5.58 5.25
C GLN A 204 -18.22 5.13 3.96
N ILE A 205 -16.89 5.01 3.97
CA ILE A 205 -16.13 4.46 2.85
C ILE A 205 -16.50 2.98 2.62
N ALA A 206 -16.60 2.20 3.69
CA ALA A 206 -17.04 0.80 3.61
C ALA A 206 -18.45 0.67 3.04
N GLU A 207 -19.36 1.59 3.40
CA GLU A 207 -20.72 1.66 2.83
C GLU A 207 -20.67 1.94 1.34
N ALA A 208 -19.96 2.98 0.90
CA ALA A 208 -19.83 3.32 -0.52
C ALA A 208 -19.27 2.16 -1.36
N ILE A 209 -18.23 1.49 -0.85
CA ILE A 209 -17.64 0.32 -1.50
C ILE A 209 -18.64 -0.85 -1.54
N SER A 210 -19.36 -1.08 -0.46
CA SER A 210 -20.38 -2.14 -0.37
C SER A 210 -21.52 -1.95 -1.35
N LEU A 211 -21.98 -0.72 -1.53
CA LEU A 211 -23.02 -0.37 -2.52
C LEU A 211 -22.57 -0.74 -3.93
N VAL A 212 -21.35 -0.37 -4.31
CA VAL A 212 -20.80 -0.71 -5.63
C VAL A 212 -20.69 -2.21 -5.83
N ILE A 213 -20.21 -2.97 -4.83
CA ILE A 213 -20.04 -4.42 -4.96
C ILE A 213 -21.38 -5.15 -4.99
N LYS A 214 -22.35 -4.77 -4.17
CA LYS A 214 -23.63 -5.48 -4.02
C LYS A 214 -24.68 -5.05 -5.03
N GLU A 215 -24.79 -3.75 -5.27
CA GLU A 215 -25.80 -3.18 -6.16
C GLU A 215 -25.26 -2.95 -7.58
N LYS A 216 -23.96 -3.17 -7.79
CA LYS A 216 -23.29 -3.00 -9.09
C LYS A 216 -23.50 -1.58 -9.64
N GLU A 217 -23.86 -1.45 -10.91
CA GLU A 217 -24.10 -0.15 -11.54
C GLU A 217 -25.20 0.67 -10.84
N ALA A 218 -26.22 0.03 -10.27
CA ALA A 218 -27.29 0.73 -9.53
C ALA A 218 -26.82 1.39 -8.23
N GLY A 219 -25.72 0.93 -7.65
CA GLY A 219 -25.12 1.48 -6.42
C GLY A 219 -24.23 2.70 -6.66
N ILE A 220 -23.82 2.98 -7.91
CA ILE A 220 -22.82 4.00 -8.24
C ILE A 220 -23.24 5.39 -7.77
N ASP A 221 -24.46 5.83 -8.07
CA ASP A 221 -24.90 7.18 -7.71
C ASP A 221 -25.01 7.39 -6.19
N LYS A 222 -25.42 6.35 -5.46
CA LYS A 222 -25.45 6.37 -4.00
C LYS A 222 -24.02 6.47 -3.44
N ALA A 223 -23.08 5.68 -3.97
CA ALA A 223 -21.68 5.72 -3.59
C ALA A 223 -21.06 7.09 -3.89
N LYS A 224 -21.32 7.68 -5.06
CA LYS A 224 -20.90 9.05 -5.41
C LYS A 224 -21.36 10.10 -4.39
N ALA A 225 -22.60 10.00 -3.93
CA ALA A 225 -23.13 10.95 -2.95
C ALA A 225 -22.34 10.90 -1.63
N ILE A 226 -21.98 9.68 -1.17
CA ILE A 226 -21.14 9.49 0.02
C ILE A 226 -19.74 10.08 -0.22
N VAL A 227 -19.12 9.76 -1.36
CA VAL A 227 -17.79 10.27 -1.72
C VAL A 227 -17.78 11.79 -1.80
N ALA A 228 -18.81 12.40 -2.41
CA ALA A 228 -18.94 13.86 -2.48
C ALA A 228 -19.01 14.50 -1.10
N GLY A 229 -19.79 13.91 -0.17
CA GLY A 229 -19.86 14.38 1.22
C GLY A 229 -18.51 14.32 1.93
N LEU A 230 -17.80 13.20 1.82
CA LEU A 230 -16.49 13.01 2.42
C LEU A 230 -15.43 13.96 1.82
N THR A 231 -15.42 14.12 0.50
CA THR A 231 -14.44 15.00 -0.16
C THR A 231 -14.70 16.48 0.09
N ALA A 232 -15.95 16.88 0.28
CA ALA A 232 -16.30 18.23 0.71
C ALA A 232 -15.87 18.51 2.16
N LYS A 233 -16.02 17.51 3.06
CA LYS A 233 -15.56 17.61 4.46
C LYS A 233 -14.02 17.66 4.57
N TYR A 234 -13.31 16.99 3.66
CA TYR A 234 -11.85 16.86 3.65
C TYR A 234 -11.28 17.31 2.29
N PRO A 235 -11.31 18.59 1.95
CA PRO A 235 -10.79 19.09 0.67
C PRO A 235 -9.28 18.86 0.57
N LEU A 236 -8.77 18.78 -0.66
CA LEU A 236 -7.34 18.86 -0.92
C LEU A 236 -6.92 20.33 -0.85
N ASN A 237 -5.88 20.64 -0.07
CA ASN A 237 -5.27 21.98 0.03
C ASN A 237 -4.19 22.16 -1.05
#